data_4bc80abc2ba6e4480a7b8d30c3ff3cc7
#
_entry.id   4bc80abc2ba6e4480a7b8d30c3ff3cc7
#
_cell.length_a   1.000
_cell.length_b   1.000
_cell.length_c   1.000
_cell.angle_alpha   90.00
_cell.angle_beta   90.00
_cell.angle_gamma   90.00
#
_symmetry.space_group_name_H-M   'P 1'
#
loop_
_entity.id
_entity.type
_entity.pdbx_description
1 polymer ?
#
loop_
_entity_poly.entity_id
_entity_poly.type
_entity_poly.pdbx_seq_one_letter_code
_entity_poly.pdbx_strand_id
1 'polypeptide(L)'
;MSEDEILKIIAEGESSTVEFKRKSPELLKLAKEISAIANTKGGYLFIGVDDDRKIYGIDSEKEEKNKIETATHFFLEPTLDLEIYPINIKKKEILMAIIPNSEFKPHKVLIAEPNNITKKRAYIRVGEKSIEASSEMARLMTYQNPNNRKELNISISEKEKRLFNYLEKYERITVKEYCKLTNISKRTAERSLVSLVRAGIIQIHNDSANDYFTLV
;
A
#
# COMPACT_ATOMS: atom_id res chain seq x y z
N MET A 1 -19.38 -4.09 -14.37
CA MET A 1 -18.61 -5.35 -14.54
C MET A 1 -19.60 -6.50 -14.70
N SER A 2 -19.42 -7.39 -15.67
CA SER A 2 -20.28 -8.55 -15.87
C SER A 2 -19.96 -9.69 -14.90
N GLU A 3 -20.86 -10.66 -14.73
CA GLU A 3 -20.62 -11.83 -13.88
C GLU A 3 -19.40 -12.63 -14.37
N ASP A 4 -19.23 -12.76 -15.69
CA ASP A 4 -18.11 -13.49 -16.30
C ASP A 4 -16.78 -12.82 -16.01
N GLU A 5 -16.70 -11.48 -16.04
CA GLU A 5 -15.50 -10.72 -15.67
C GLU A 5 -15.14 -10.94 -14.21
N ILE A 6 -16.13 -10.96 -13.31
CA ILE A 6 -15.92 -11.21 -11.88
C ILE A 6 -15.43 -12.65 -11.65
N LEU A 7 -16.04 -13.63 -12.29
CA LEU A 7 -15.63 -15.02 -12.21
C LEU A 7 -14.20 -15.22 -12.72
N LYS A 8 -13.80 -14.49 -13.76
CA LYS A 8 -12.43 -14.50 -14.26
C LYS A 8 -11.43 -13.96 -13.23
N ILE A 9 -11.75 -12.82 -12.61
CA ILE A 9 -10.91 -12.23 -11.54
C ILE A 9 -10.77 -13.24 -10.37
N ILE A 10 -11.87 -13.86 -9.94
CA ILE A 10 -11.83 -14.86 -8.88
C ILE A 10 -10.99 -16.08 -9.30
N ALA A 11 -11.09 -16.52 -10.54
CA ALA A 11 -10.32 -17.65 -11.06
C ALA A 11 -8.80 -17.35 -11.15
N GLU A 12 -8.40 -16.10 -11.39
CA GLU A 12 -7.01 -15.67 -11.38
C GLU A 12 -6.40 -15.68 -9.98
N GLY A 13 -7.21 -15.42 -8.94
CA GLY A 13 -6.80 -15.47 -7.53
C GLY A 13 -6.35 -14.14 -6.96
N GLU A 14 -5.85 -14.16 -5.72
CA GLU A 14 -5.31 -12.97 -5.06
C GLU A 14 -4.08 -12.42 -5.77
N SER A 15 -3.87 -11.12 -5.66
CA SER A 15 -2.78 -10.42 -6.32
C SER A 15 -2.45 -9.10 -5.60
N SER A 16 -1.63 -8.26 -6.22
CA SER A 16 -1.39 -6.90 -5.71
C SER A 16 -2.63 -5.99 -5.77
N THR A 17 -3.67 -6.39 -6.49
CA THR A 17 -4.90 -5.61 -6.73
C THR A 17 -6.18 -6.36 -6.37
N VAL A 18 -6.10 -7.60 -5.94
CA VAL A 18 -7.25 -8.42 -5.59
C VAL A 18 -7.02 -9.09 -4.24
N GLU A 19 -8.00 -8.99 -3.35
CA GLU A 19 -8.03 -9.62 -2.03
C GLU A 19 -9.33 -10.36 -1.83
N PHE A 20 -9.25 -11.57 -1.28
CA PHE A 20 -10.40 -12.41 -0.92
C PHE A 20 -10.52 -12.52 0.58
N LYS A 21 -11.76 -12.53 1.05
CA LYS A 21 -12.07 -12.86 2.45
C LYS A 21 -13.38 -13.62 2.49
N ARG A 22 -13.34 -14.79 3.09
CA ARG A 22 -14.56 -15.58 3.32
C ARG A 22 -15.58 -14.83 4.18
N LYS A 23 -15.09 -14.07 5.20
CA LYS A 23 -15.84 -13.10 6.03
C LYS A 23 -14.93 -11.93 6.34
N SER A 24 -15.47 -10.74 6.52
CA SER A 24 -14.66 -9.59 6.95
C SER A 24 -13.91 -9.91 8.24
N PRO A 25 -12.59 -9.72 8.26
CA PRO A 25 -11.80 -9.87 9.47
C PRO A 25 -12.07 -8.74 10.46
N GLU A 26 -11.33 -8.67 11.57
CA GLU A 26 -11.36 -7.53 12.49
C GLU A 26 -11.08 -6.22 11.75
N LEU A 27 -11.74 -5.13 12.19
CA LEU A 27 -11.72 -3.82 11.51
C LEU A 27 -10.30 -3.31 11.25
N LEU A 28 -9.38 -3.47 12.20
CA LEU A 28 -8.00 -3.04 12.04
C LEU A 28 -7.28 -3.83 10.93
N LYS A 29 -7.51 -5.13 10.83
CA LYS A 29 -6.95 -5.97 9.76
C LYS A 29 -7.54 -5.57 8.40
N LEU A 30 -8.86 -5.39 8.35
CA LEU A 30 -9.55 -4.94 7.15
C LEU A 30 -9.03 -3.57 6.67
N ALA A 31 -8.84 -2.62 7.57
CA ALA A 31 -8.27 -1.32 7.26
C ALA A 31 -6.83 -1.41 6.69
N LYS A 32 -6.01 -2.36 7.20
CA LYS A 32 -4.66 -2.59 6.66
C LYS A 32 -4.70 -3.08 5.21
N GLU A 33 -5.57 -4.05 4.90
CA GLU A 33 -5.72 -4.57 3.54
C GLU A 33 -6.19 -3.47 2.58
N ILE A 34 -7.24 -2.75 2.94
CA ILE A 34 -7.78 -1.65 2.13
C ILE A 34 -6.73 -0.54 1.95
N SER A 35 -6.03 -0.13 3.02
CA SER A 35 -4.92 0.83 2.95
C SER A 35 -3.85 0.37 1.96
N ALA A 36 -3.43 -0.89 2.05
CA ALA A 36 -2.37 -1.43 1.20
C ALA A 36 -2.75 -1.40 -0.29
N ILE A 37 -3.98 -1.77 -0.63
CA ILE A 37 -4.49 -1.75 -2.01
C ILE A 37 -4.60 -0.30 -2.52
N ALA A 38 -5.22 0.61 -1.74
CA ALA A 38 -5.38 2.03 -2.11
C ALA A 38 -4.04 2.75 -2.31
N ASN A 39 -3.07 2.45 -1.46
CA ASN A 39 -1.72 3.04 -1.51
C ASN A 39 -0.87 2.48 -2.66
N THR A 40 -1.25 1.36 -3.24
CA THR A 40 -0.49 0.74 -4.34
C THR A 40 -1.11 1.09 -5.69
N LYS A 41 -2.04 0.32 -6.18
CA LYS A 41 -2.63 0.47 -7.52
C LYS A 41 -4.16 0.56 -7.51
N GLY A 42 -4.80 0.49 -6.32
CA GLY A 42 -6.22 0.22 -6.22
C GLY A 42 -6.53 -1.22 -6.58
N GLY A 43 -7.81 -1.57 -6.63
CA GLY A 43 -8.25 -2.93 -6.96
C GLY A 43 -9.57 -3.32 -6.32
N TYR A 44 -9.69 -4.59 -5.95
CA TYR A 44 -10.93 -5.19 -5.49
C TYR A 44 -10.73 -5.95 -4.18
N LEU A 45 -11.71 -5.83 -3.30
CA LEU A 45 -11.88 -6.69 -2.13
C LEU A 45 -13.18 -7.46 -2.29
N PHE A 46 -13.10 -8.79 -2.25
CA PHE A 46 -14.26 -9.67 -2.29
C PHE A 46 -14.50 -10.30 -0.92
N ILE A 47 -15.72 -10.12 -0.38
CA ILE A 47 -16.19 -10.81 0.82
C ILE A 47 -17.15 -11.91 0.42
N GLY A 48 -16.99 -13.10 0.98
CA GLY A 48 -17.74 -14.31 0.60
C GLY A 48 -16.94 -15.26 -0.31
N VAL A 49 -15.69 -14.93 -0.60
CA VAL A 49 -14.76 -15.75 -1.39
C VAL A 49 -13.59 -16.15 -0.48
N ASP A 50 -13.15 -17.40 -0.55
CA ASP A 50 -12.01 -17.89 0.22
C ASP A 50 -10.71 -17.90 -0.61
N ASP A 51 -9.56 -18.00 0.04
CA ASP A 51 -8.22 -18.01 -0.59
C ASP A 51 -8.09 -19.16 -1.62
N ASP A 52 -8.85 -20.25 -1.46
CA ASP A 52 -8.96 -21.36 -2.44
C ASP A 52 -9.87 -21.03 -3.65
N ARG A 53 -10.30 -19.78 -3.79
CA ARG A 53 -11.18 -19.26 -4.87
C ARG A 53 -12.60 -19.82 -4.84
N LYS A 54 -13.00 -20.50 -3.77
CA LYS A 54 -14.38 -20.96 -3.61
C LYS A 54 -15.27 -19.84 -3.13
N ILE A 55 -16.43 -19.77 -3.76
CA ILE A 55 -17.48 -18.84 -3.38
C ILE A 55 -18.31 -19.50 -2.28
N TYR A 56 -18.24 -18.94 -1.07
CA TYR A 56 -19.04 -19.37 0.07
C TYR A 56 -20.30 -18.52 0.24
N GLY A 57 -20.24 -17.26 -0.13
CA GLY A 57 -21.29 -16.27 0.10
C GLY A 57 -21.15 -15.62 1.48
N ILE A 58 -22.00 -14.62 1.70
CA ILE A 58 -22.10 -13.86 2.95
C ILE A 58 -23.43 -14.15 3.65
N ASP A 59 -23.47 -13.99 4.97
CA ASP A 59 -24.66 -14.19 5.78
C ASP A 59 -25.55 -12.93 5.79
N SER A 60 -24.93 -11.73 5.70
CA SER A 60 -25.62 -10.44 5.74
C SER A 60 -24.84 -9.37 4.97
N GLU A 61 -25.38 -8.90 3.86
CA GLU A 61 -24.86 -7.77 3.10
C GLU A 61 -24.61 -6.55 3.99
N LYS A 62 -25.63 -6.19 4.78
CA LYS A 62 -25.60 -5.00 5.63
C LYS A 62 -24.46 -5.05 6.67
N GLU A 63 -24.23 -6.21 7.29
CA GLU A 63 -23.18 -6.36 8.29
C GLU A 63 -21.79 -6.25 7.66
N GLU A 64 -21.56 -6.94 6.54
CA GLU A 64 -20.27 -6.92 5.87
C GLU A 64 -19.97 -5.53 5.27
N LYS A 65 -20.96 -4.86 4.69
CA LYS A 65 -20.85 -3.48 4.20
C LYS A 65 -20.51 -2.51 5.34
N ASN A 66 -21.24 -2.58 6.46
CA ASN A 66 -20.96 -1.73 7.62
C ASN A 66 -19.54 -1.92 8.16
N LYS A 67 -18.99 -3.15 8.16
CA LYS A 67 -17.60 -3.40 8.58
C LYS A 67 -16.60 -2.71 7.65
N ILE A 68 -16.82 -2.79 6.33
CA ILE A 68 -15.95 -2.13 5.35
C ILE A 68 -16.00 -0.61 5.55
N GLU A 69 -17.18 -0.02 5.61
CA GLU A 69 -17.38 1.42 5.83
C GLU A 69 -16.78 1.88 7.17
N THR A 70 -16.97 1.10 8.24
CA THR A 70 -16.35 1.40 9.54
C THR A 70 -14.82 1.35 9.46
N ALA A 71 -14.26 0.35 8.78
CA ALA A 71 -12.82 0.24 8.62
C ALA A 71 -12.23 1.44 7.86
N THR A 72 -12.90 1.91 6.82
CA THR A 72 -12.40 3.02 6.00
C THR A 72 -12.59 4.39 6.63
N HIS A 73 -13.69 4.61 7.37
CA HIS A 73 -13.99 5.92 7.96
C HIS A 73 -13.35 6.15 9.33
N PHE A 74 -13.20 5.11 10.14
CA PHE A 74 -12.70 5.26 11.51
C PHE A 74 -11.25 4.81 11.68
N PHE A 75 -10.73 3.98 10.79
CA PHE A 75 -9.38 3.45 10.90
C PHE A 75 -8.42 3.95 9.83
N LEU A 76 -8.86 4.76 8.86
CA LEU A 76 -7.99 5.35 7.84
C LEU A 76 -7.92 6.87 7.95
N GLU A 77 -6.73 7.42 7.69
CA GLU A 77 -6.47 8.85 7.55
C GLU A 77 -5.52 9.10 6.36
N PRO A 78 -5.96 9.87 5.35
CA PRO A 78 -7.33 10.31 5.14
C PRO A 78 -8.32 9.15 5.01
N THR A 79 -9.61 9.41 5.26
CA THR A 79 -10.69 8.44 5.05
C THR A 79 -10.80 8.05 3.57
N LEU A 80 -11.44 6.94 3.28
CA LEU A 80 -11.58 6.44 1.92
C LEU A 80 -13.03 5.98 1.69
N ASP A 81 -13.70 6.59 0.72
CA ASP A 81 -15.02 6.16 0.29
C ASP A 81 -14.88 5.07 -0.77
N LEU A 82 -15.60 3.97 -0.59
CA LEU A 82 -15.57 2.82 -1.48
C LEU A 82 -16.96 2.60 -2.13
N GLU A 83 -16.93 2.22 -3.38
CA GLU A 83 -18.12 1.66 -4.04
C GLU A 83 -18.21 0.19 -3.66
N ILE A 84 -19.35 -0.21 -3.06
CA ILE A 84 -19.57 -1.58 -2.56
C ILE A 84 -20.84 -2.13 -3.20
N TYR A 85 -20.71 -3.25 -3.88
CA TYR A 85 -21.78 -3.90 -4.63
C TYR A 85 -22.05 -5.32 -4.13
N PRO A 86 -23.30 -5.69 -3.81
CA PRO A 86 -23.70 -7.08 -3.67
C PRO A 86 -23.76 -7.75 -5.04
N ILE A 87 -23.25 -8.95 -5.15
CA ILE A 87 -23.18 -9.72 -6.39
C ILE A 87 -23.68 -11.13 -6.12
N ASN A 88 -24.61 -11.58 -6.93
CA ASN A 88 -25.16 -12.93 -6.86
C ASN A 88 -24.47 -13.84 -7.87
N ILE A 89 -23.71 -14.80 -7.42
CA ILE A 89 -23.05 -15.81 -8.24
C ILE A 89 -23.49 -17.20 -7.80
N LYS A 90 -24.05 -17.99 -8.72
CA LYS A 90 -24.50 -19.37 -8.44
C LYS A 90 -25.40 -19.48 -7.20
N LYS A 91 -26.32 -18.55 -7.01
CA LYS A 91 -27.26 -18.46 -5.87
C LYS A 91 -26.57 -18.16 -4.53
N LYS A 92 -25.35 -17.66 -4.54
CA LYS A 92 -24.64 -17.16 -3.36
C LYS A 92 -24.38 -15.68 -3.53
N GLU A 93 -24.66 -14.90 -2.50
CA GLU A 93 -24.36 -13.47 -2.47
C GLU A 93 -22.97 -13.23 -1.93
N ILE A 94 -22.18 -12.42 -2.62
CA ILE A 94 -20.87 -11.92 -2.19
C ILE A 94 -20.87 -10.40 -2.23
N LEU A 95 -19.96 -9.73 -1.53
CA LEU A 95 -19.70 -8.30 -1.70
C LEU A 95 -18.41 -8.07 -2.47
N MET A 96 -18.46 -7.13 -3.39
CA MET A 96 -17.29 -6.58 -4.08
C MET A 96 -17.14 -5.10 -3.68
N ALA A 97 -16.04 -4.75 -3.04
CA ALA A 97 -15.65 -3.37 -2.82
C ALA A 97 -14.59 -2.96 -3.84
N ILE A 98 -14.84 -1.86 -4.54
CA ILE A 98 -13.89 -1.24 -5.47
C ILE A 98 -13.02 -0.26 -4.68
N ILE A 99 -11.73 -0.52 -4.62
CA ILE A 99 -10.77 0.31 -3.91
C ILE A 99 -10.04 1.16 -4.95
N PRO A 100 -10.18 2.49 -4.92
CA PRO A 100 -9.54 3.35 -5.90
C PRO A 100 -8.02 3.37 -5.77
N ASN A 101 -7.32 3.59 -6.87
CA ASN A 101 -5.93 4.04 -6.85
C ASN A 101 -5.91 5.51 -6.39
N SER A 102 -5.86 5.73 -5.09
CA SER A 102 -6.04 7.06 -4.53
C SER A 102 -4.93 8.04 -4.95
N GLU A 103 -5.32 9.27 -5.28
CA GLU A 103 -4.38 10.39 -5.47
C GLU A 103 -3.95 11.02 -4.13
N PHE A 104 -4.70 10.78 -3.05
CA PHE A 104 -4.46 11.37 -1.72
C PHE A 104 -3.63 10.45 -0.82
N LYS A 105 -2.73 9.68 -1.39
CA LYS A 105 -1.81 8.80 -0.64
C LYS A 105 -0.90 9.60 0.30
N PRO A 106 -0.43 8.97 1.41
CA PRO A 106 -0.80 7.64 1.89
C PRO A 106 -2.06 7.67 2.76
N HIS A 107 -2.96 6.71 2.59
CA HIS A 107 -4.00 6.39 3.55
C HIS A 107 -3.36 5.59 4.70
N LYS A 108 -3.24 6.19 5.86
CA LYS A 108 -2.59 5.59 7.03
C LYS A 108 -3.61 4.94 7.94
N VAL A 109 -3.28 3.78 8.43
CA VAL A 109 -4.08 3.07 9.43
C VAL A 109 -3.82 3.67 10.80
N LEU A 110 -4.89 3.98 11.52
CA LEU A 110 -4.85 4.48 12.89
C LEU A 110 -4.79 3.29 13.85
N ILE A 111 -3.68 3.13 14.54
CA ILE A 111 -3.44 2.04 15.48
C ILE A 111 -3.37 2.61 16.89
N ALA A 112 -4.35 2.26 17.73
CA ALA A 112 -4.32 2.61 19.13
C ALA A 112 -3.23 1.83 19.85
N GLU A 113 -2.41 2.53 20.62
CA GLU A 113 -1.39 1.93 21.48
C GLU A 113 -1.70 2.13 22.97
N PRO A 114 -1.06 1.37 23.85
CA PRO A 114 -1.09 1.65 25.27
C PRO A 114 -0.70 3.11 25.53
N ASN A 115 -1.33 3.77 26.46
CA ASN A 115 -1.13 5.20 26.81
C ASN A 115 -1.86 6.22 25.91
N ASN A 116 -2.95 5.83 25.25
CA ASN A 116 -3.77 6.71 24.39
C ASN A 116 -3.00 7.38 23.23
N ILE A 117 -1.90 6.79 22.80
CA ILE A 117 -1.16 7.23 21.63
C ILE A 117 -1.71 6.52 20.40
N THR A 118 -2.05 7.29 19.34
CA THR A 118 -2.43 6.71 18.05
C THR A 118 -1.23 6.76 17.12
N LYS A 119 -0.74 5.59 16.72
CA LYS A 119 0.24 5.49 15.64
C LYS A 119 -0.46 5.45 14.28
N LYS A 120 0.15 6.14 13.31
CA LYS A 120 -0.33 6.21 11.93
C LYS A 120 0.66 5.46 11.03
N ARG A 121 0.24 4.33 10.47
CA ARG A 121 1.09 3.48 9.62
C ARG A 121 0.47 3.30 8.25
N ALA A 122 1.25 3.51 7.19
CA ALA A 122 0.83 3.20 5.83
C ALA A 122 1.17 1.75 5.50
N TYR A 123 0.31 1.13 4.70
CA TYR A 123 0.53 -0.22 4.18
C TYR A 123 0.55 -0.19 2.66
N ILE A 124 1.28 -1.12 2.03
CA ILE A 124 1.37 -1.31 0.58
C ILE A 124 1.28 -2.80 0.25
N ARG A 125 0.92 -3.10 -1.01
CA ARG A 125 0.93 -4.47 -1.53
C ARG A 125 2.29 -4.80 -2.14
N VAL A 126 2.84 -5.94 -1.75
CA VAL A 126 3.99 -6.58 -2.38
C VAL A 126 3.57 -8.00 -2.74
N GLY A 127 3.28 -8.23 -4.00
CA GLY A 127 2.55 -9.42 -4.43
C GLY A 127 1.17 -9.49 -3.76
N GLU A 128 0.86 -10.60 -3.14
CA GLU A 128 -0.38 -10.85 -2.37
C GLU A 128 -0.34 -10.33 -0.94
N LYS A 129 0.80 -9.82 -0.47
CA LYS A 129 0.99 -9.45 0.94
C LYS A 129 0.78 -7.97 1.17
N SER A 130 0.03 -7.63 2.21
CA SER A 130 -0.04 -6.28 2.77
C SER A 130 1.05 -6.10 3.81
N ILE A 131 2.03 -5.27 3.52
CA ILE A 131 3.17 -4.97 4.41
C ILE A 131 3.17 -3.51 4.83
N GLU A 132 3.76 -3.20 5.97
CA GLU A 132 3.96 -1.82 6.40
C GLU A 132 4.95 -1.12 5.45
N ALA A 133 4.56 0.02 4.92
CA ALA A 133 5.42 0.83 4.07
C ALA A 133 6.60 1.38 4.87
N SER A 134 7.79 1.37 4.28
CA SER A 134 8.95 2.04 4.86
C SER A 134 8.73 3.54 5.01
N SER A 135 9.57 4.21 5.80
CA SER A 135 9.50 5.66 5.94
C SER A 135 9.76 6.39 4.62
N GLU A 136 10.58 5.81 3.74
CA GLU A 136 10.91 6.31 2.42
C GLU A 136 9.70 6.22 1.49
N MET A 137 9.06 5.05 1.44
CA MET A 137 7.86 4.83 0.64
C MET A 137 6.71 5.70 1.12
N ALA A 138 6.48 5.80 2.42
CA ALA A 138 5.45 6.67 2.98
C ALA A 138 5.68 8.17 2.62
N ARG A 139 6.93 8.62 2.59
CA ARG A 139 7.29 9.97 2.13
C ARG A 139 7.07 10.16 0.63
N LEU A 140 7.46 9.18 -0.19
CA LEU A 140 7.23 9.23 -1.63
C LEU A 140 5.74 9.37 -1.94
N MET A 141 4.89 8.56 -1.31
CA MET A 141 3.43 8.67 -1.43
C MET A 141 2.93 10.06 -1.01
N THR A 142 3.46 10.63 0.10
CA THR A 142 3.09 11.98 0.56
C THR A 142 3.43 13.06 -0.47
N TYR A 143 4.53 12.92 -1.20
CA TYR A 143 4.90 13.87 -2.25
C TYR A 143 4.13 13.67 -3.56
N GLN A 144 3.57 12.50 -3.79
CA GLN A 144 2.67 12.24 -4.92
C GLN A 144 1.28 12.86 -4.70
N ASN A 145 0.89 13.07 -3.44
CA ASN A 145 -0.36 13.71 -3.08
C ASN A 145 -0.42 15.15 -3.60
N PRO A 146 -1.45 15.54 -4.37
CA PRO A 146 -1.58 16.88 -4.95
C PRO A 146 -1.47 18.02 -3.91
N ASN A 147 -2.00 17.78 -2.71
CA ASN A 147 -2.00 18.77 -1.62
C ASN A 147 -0.62 18.97 -0.96
N ASN A 148 0.34 18.08 -1.24
CA ASN A 148 1.66 18.08 -0.58
C ASN A 148 2.82 18.15 -1.58
N ARG A 149 2.56 18.50 -2.85
CA ARG A 149 3.62 18.67 -3.85
C ARG A 149 4.55 19.80 -3.44
N LYS A 150 5.79 19.47 -3.16
CA LYS A 150 6.86 20.45 -2.91
C LYS A 150 7.76 20.50 -4.12
N GLU A 151 8.30 21.68 -4.38
CA GLU A 151 9.36 21.85 -5.38
C GLU A 151 10.53 20.91 -5.10
N LEU A 152 11.07 20.36 -6.17
CA LEU A 152 12.16 19.41 -6.11
C LEU A 152 13.47 20.18 -6.32
N ASN A 153 14.18 20.48 -5.24
CA ASN A 153 15.52 21.04 -5.30
C ASN A 153 16.53 19.90 -5.11
N ILE A 154 17.29 19.58 -6.16
CA ILE A 154 18.34 18.57 -6.12
C ILE A 154 19.68 19.27 -6.12
N SER A 155 20.51 18.92 -5.15
CA SER A 155 21.93 19.23 -5.13
C SER A 155 22.72 17.95 -5.13
N ILE A 156 23.59 17.78 -6.10
CA ILE A 156 24.51 16.63 -6.15
C ILE A 156 25.80 17.03 -5.47
N SER A 157 25.99 16.52 -4.27
CA SER A 157 27.19 16.71 -3.47
C SER A 157 28.10 15.47 -3.53
N GLU A 158 29.22 15.49 -2.84
CA GLU A 158 30.13 14.33 -2.75
C GLU A 158 29.48 13.05 -2.23
N LYS A 159 28.40 13.17 -1.44
CA LYS A 159 27.63 12.02 -0.94
C LYS A 159 26.87 11.32 -2.08
N GLU A 160 26.22 12.11 -2.91
CA GLU A 160 25.46 11.60 -4.05
C GLU A 160 26.40 11.00 -5.11
N LYS A 161 27.57 11.61 -5.34
CA LYS A 161 28.59 11.04 -6.23
C LYS A 161 29.09 9.67 -5.73
N ARG A 162 29.36 9.54 -4.43
CA ARG A 162 29.73 8.24 -3.84
C ARG A 162 28.61 7.22 -3.97
N LEU A 163 27.35 7.63 -3.80
CA LEU A 163 26.18 6.78 -4.02
C LEU A 163 26.14 6.25 -5.44
N PHE A 164 26.29 7.11 -6.45
CA PHE A 164 26.24 6.71 -7.86
C PHE A 164 27.38 5.75 -8.20
N ASN A 165 28.61 6.04 -7.82
CA ASN A 165 29.74 5.13 -8.01
C ASN A 165 29.51 3.76 -7.33
N TYR A 166 28.85 3.76 -6.18
CA TYR A 166 28.50 2.52 -5.48
C TYR A 166 27.43 1.74 -6.26
N LEU A 167 26.37 2.41 -6.73
CA LEU A 167 25.28 1.79 -7.50
C LEU A 167 25.76 1.26 -8.85
N GLU A 168 26.68 1.94 -9.54
CA GLU A 168 27.30 1.44 -10.77
C GLU A 168 28.07 0.13 -10.54
N LYS A 169 28.66 -0.04 -9.35
CA LYS A 169 29.48 -1.22 -9.03
C LYS A 169 28.68 -2.38 -8.43
N TYR A 170 27.70 -2.08 -7.57
CA TYR A 170 26.99 -3.07 -6.74
C TYR A 170 25.49 -3.15 -7.07
N GLU A 171 25.04 -2.39 -8.07
CA GLU A 171 23.68 -2.36 -8.63
C GLU A 171 22.58 -1.90 -7.66
N ARG A 172 22.68 -2.16 -6.37
CA ARG A 172 21.65 -1.81 -5.37
C ARG A 172 22.26 -1.31 -4.06
N ILE A 173 21.48 -0.52 -3.33
CA ILE A 173 21.83 -0.02 -2.01
C ILE A 173 20.60 0.10 -1.12
N THR A 174 20.76 -0.19 0.17
CA THR A 174 19.76 0.11 1.21
C THR A 174 20.09 1.44 1.91
N VAL A 175 19.11 2.01 2.64
CA VAL A 175 19.35 3.20 3.47
C VAL A 175 20.50 2.99 4.44
N LYS A 176 20.58 1.81 5.08
CA LYS A 176 21.62 1.47 6.05
C LYS A 176 23.02 1.45 5.44
N GLU A 177 23.14 0.92 4.24
CA GLU A 177 24.40 0.89 3.49
C GLU A 177 24.82 2.29 3.07
N TYR A 178 23.87 3.11 2.59
CA TYR A 178 24.13 4.50 2.22
C TYR A 178 24.57 5.34 3.42
N CYS A 179 23.96 5.15 4.59
CA CYS A 179 24.43 5.78 5.83
C CYS A 179 25.89 5.46 6.13
N LYS A 180 26.28 4.17 6.01
CA LYS A 180 27.65 3.73 6.25
C LYS A 180 28.64 4.26 5.20
N LEU A 181 28.27 4.21 3.92
CA LEU A 181 29.08 4.64 2.78
C LEU A 181 29.47 6.12 2.89
N THR A 182 28.58 6.95 3.38
CA THR A 182 28.75 8.42 3.37
C THR A 182 28.85 9.03 4.77
N ASN A 183 28.78 8.22 5.82
CA ASN A 183 28.82 8.65 7.23
C ASN A 183 27.77 9.72 7.56
N ILE A 184 26.53 9.49 7.16
CA ILE A 184 25.40 10.40 7.41
C ILE A 184 24.33 9.76 8.28
N SER A 185 23.50 10.59 8.91
CA SER A 185 22.35 10.10 9.68
C SER A 185 21.31 9.42 8.79
N LYS A 186 20.55 8.47 9.36
CA LYS A 186 19.45 7.80 8.68
C LYS A 186 18.48 8.80 8.05
N ARG A 187 18.08 9.84 8.79
CA ARG A 187 17.17 10.89 8.31
C ARG A 187 17.72 11.65 7.09
N THR A 188 19.03 11.89 7.03
CA THR A 188 19.68 12.55 5.90
C THR A 188 19.73 11.62 4.69
N ALA A 189 20.09 10.35 4.88
CA ALA A 189 20.11 9.33 3.83
C ALA A 189 18.72 9.16 3.21
N GLU A 190 17.69 8.98 4.03
CA GLU A 190 16.31 8.87 3.58
C GLU A 190 15.86 10.07 2.74
N ARG A 191 16.18 11.30 3.17
CA ARG A 191 15.83 12.51 2.42
C ARG A 191 16.53 12.59 1.08
N SER A 192 17.81 12.27 1.04
CA SER A 192 18.59 12.27 -0.20
C SER A 192 18.05 11.23 -1.18
N LEU A 193 17.85 9.98 -0.75
CA LEU A 193 17.30 8.92 -1.60
C LEU A 193 15.89 9.25 -2.11
N VAL A 194 14.99 9.73 -1.26
CA VAL A 194 13.64 10.16 -1.67
C VAL A 194 13.70 11.28 -2.71
N SER A 195 14.61 12.25 -2.56
CA SER A 195 14.78 13.32 -3.55
C SER A 195 15.29 12.79 -4.89
N LEU A 196 16.21 11.85 -4.88
CA LEU A 196 16.74 11.22 -6.10
C LEU A 196 15.69 10.34 -6.81
N VAL A 197 14.85 9.63 -6.05
CA VAL A 197 13.71 8.87 -6.62
C VAL A 197 12.70 9.83 -7.26
N ARG A 198 12.35 10.93 -6.60
CA ARG A 198 11.45 11.96 -7.16
C ARG A 198 12.02 12.61 -8.44
N ALA A 199 13.32 12.66 -8.56
CA ALA A 199 14.04 13.15 -9.73
C ALA A 199 14.08 12.14 -10.89
N GLY A 200 13.68 10.90 -10.66
CA GLY A 200 13.81 9.83 -11.64
C GLY A 200 15.26 9.39 -11.88
N ILE A 201 16.18 9.68 -10.97
CA ILE A 201 17.61 9.29 -11.07
C ILE A 201 17.83 7.87 -10.55
N ILE A 202 17.12 7.53 -9.47
CA ILE A 202 17.11 6.18 -8.90
C ILE A 202 15.67 5.73 -8.73
N GLN A 203 15.46 4.43 -8.60
CA GLN A 203 14.16 3.85 -8.29
C GLN A 203 14.20 3.05 -6.99
N ILE A 204 13.08 3.02 -6.27
CA ILE A 204 12.89 2.24 -5.05
C ILE A 204 12.24 0.90 -5.40
N HIS A 205 12.74 -0.16 -4.79
CA HIS A 205 12.16 -1.50 -4.84
C HIS A 205 11.72 -1.89 -3.45
N ASN A 206 10.44 -2.25 -3.33
CA ASN A 206 9.88 -2.69 -2.07
C ASN A 206 10.10 -4.19 -1.89
N ASP A 207 10.74 -4.56 -0.79
CA ASP A 207 10.94 -5.94 -0.38
C ASP A 207 10.39 -6.13 1.04
N SER A 208 9.91 -7.34 1.31
CA SER A 208 9.38 -7.71 2.63
C SER A 208 10.39 -7.57 3.77
N ALA A 209 11.67 -7.64 3.46
CA ALA A 209 12.74 -7.52 4.45
C ALA A 209 13.27 -6.08 4.58
N ASN A 210 13.63 -5.44 3.48
CA ASN A 210 14.13 -4.06 3.45
C ASN A 210 14.01 -3.49 2.03
N ASP A 211 13.53 -2.26 1.91
CA ASP A 211 13.58 -1.55 0.65
C ASP A 211 15.01 -1.32 0.19
N TYR A 212 15.23 -1.37 -1.12
CA TYR A 212 16.51 -1.05 -1.74
C TYR A 212 16.33 -0.15 -2.96
N PHE A 213 17.41 0.47 -3.40
CA PHE A 213 17.44 1.45 -4.47
C PHE A 213 18.42 1.03 -5.55
N THR A 214 18.06 1.29 -6.82
CA THR A 214 18.90 1.04 -8.02
C THR A 214 18.95 2.30 -8.87
N LEU A 215 19.90 2.40 -9.80
CA LEU A 215 19.82 3.37 -10.89
C LEU A 215 18.62 3.07 -11.78
N VAL A 216 18.07 4.11 -12.44
CA VAL A 216 17.01 3.97 -13.46
C VAL A 216 17.59 3.49 -14.77
#